data_907ce868f9bd46d035f0805a8bb3f22c
#
_entry.id   907ce868f9bd46d035f0805a8bb3f22c
#
_cell.length_a   1.000
_cell.length_b   1.000
_cell.length_c   1.000
_cell.angle_alpha   90.00
_cell.angle_beta   90.00
_cell.angle_gamma   90.00
#
_symmetry.space_group_name_H-M   'P 1'
#
loop_
_entity.id
_entity.type
_entity.pdbx_description
1 polymer ?
#
loop_
_entity_poly.entity_id
_entity_poly.type
_entity_poly.pdbx_seq_one_letter_code
_entity_poly.pdbx_strand_id
1 'polypeptide(L)'
;MKRIEEVLNVDEVYTMVEEGVTKPLKVRLGNGEEAIVKYPNNNCGNQVLLNEFVCGCIAQEIDINVPPFGVCQLSDEIIETLPYEWGLDVENAGLCFFSKLITSSIPVTFGTLSVVDDPSFNLARLIVFDHLICNRERHDGNMIIEMGKGQNYLYAIDHGTIFTTGVRYDARSLQEEIKDTRIFDSSIMSANEKMYKCLASRFACSNQEIEKQCKEMKAAVDDDILKKIKENVPNEWIKMAESDTIERLTNAICKRRDKLDEIAGLIIRERRN
;
A
#
# COMPACT_ATOMS: atom_id res chain seq x y z
N MET A 1 11.63 8.16 8.31
CA MET A 1 11.73 7.41 7.02
C MET A 1 13.18 7.07 6.74
N LYS A 2 13.52 5.80 6.48
CA LYS A 2 14.85 5.42 5.96
C LYS A 2 14.91 5.73 4.46
N ARG A 3 16.00 6.32 4.02
CA ARG A 3 16.28 6.49 2.57
C ARG A 3 16.42 5.10 1.94
N ILE A 4 16.01 4.94 0.67
CA ILE A 4 16.40 3.75 -0.10
C ILE A 4 17.92 3.81 -0.23
N GLU A 5 18.62 2.99 0.57
CA GLU A 5 20.08 3.02 0.64
C GLU A 5 20.71 2.17 -0.47
N GLU A 6 19.97 1.20 -1.01
CA GLU A 6 20.47 0.24 -2.00
C GLU A 6 19.34 -0.28 -2.89
N VAL A 7 19.59 -0.33 -4.19
CA VAL A 7 18.76 -1.03 -5.15
C VAL A 7 19.26 -2.48 -5.21
N LEU A 8 18.45 -3.43 -4.76
CA LEU A 8 18.80 -4.85 -4.82
C LEU A 8 18.57 -5.41 -6.23
N ASN A 9 19.38 -6.37 -6.66
CA ASN A 9 19.10 -7.10 -7.89
C ASN A 9 18.12 -8.24 -7.63
N VAL A 10 17.31 -8.59 -8.61
CA VAL A 10 16.61 -9.88 -8.66
C VAL A 10 17.62 -10.92 -9.15
N ASP A 11 17.88 -11.96 -8.34
CA ASP A 11 18.80 -13.05 -8.68
C ASP A 11 18.07 -14.20 -9.37
N GLU A 12 16.83 -14.47 -8.96
CA GLU A 12 16.05 -15.60 -9.45
C GLU A 12 14.55 -15.32 -9.34
N VAL A 13 13.79 -15.71 -10.35
CA VAL A 13 12.33 -15.67 -10.34
C VAL A 13 11.80 -17.08 -10.18
N TYR A 14 11.03 -17.32 -9.11
CA TYR A 14 10.47 -18.63 -8.81
C TYR A 14 9.16 -18.89 -9.54
N THR A 15 8.26 -17.92 -9.53
CA THR A 15 6.93 -18.04 -10.13
C THR A 15 6.27 -16.68 -10.32
N MET A 16 5.34 -16.61 -11.24
CA MET A 16 4.35 -15.53 -11.30
C MET A 16 3.19 -15.87 -10.37
N VAL A 17 2.74 -14.90 -9.56
CA VAL A 17 1.58 -15.05 -8.70
C VAL A 17 0.33 -14.81 -9.55
N GLU A 18 -0.47 -15.85 -9.74
CA GLU A 18 -1.67 -15.80 -10.58
C GLU A 18 -2.82 -15.00 -9.92
N GLU A 19 -2.79 -14.89 -8.60
CA GLU A 19 -3.78 -14.14 -7.83
C GLU A 19 -3.49 -12.64 -7.91
N GLY A 20 -4.51 -11.85 -8.21
CA GLY A 20 -4.41 -10.40 -8.35
C GLY A 20 -4.17 -9.93 -9.79
N VAL A 21 -4.57 -8.69 -10.07
CA VAL A 21 -4.55 -8.11 -11.43
C VAL A 21 -3.13 -7.80 -11.90
N THR A 22 -2.23 -7.45 -10.99
CA THR A 22 -0.84 -7.07 -11.31
C THR A 22 0.05 -8.26 -11.65
N LYS A 23 -0.36 -9.49 -11.33
CA LYS A 23 0.41 -10.73 -11.54
C LYS A 23 1.88 -10.57 -11.10
N PRO A 24 2.16 -10.26 -9.83
CA PRO A 24 3.51 -10.00 -9.38
C PRO A 24 4.39 -11.25 -9.43
N LEU A 25 5.71 -11.06 -9.38
CA LEU A 25 6.67 -12.15 -9.38
C LEU A 25 7.09 -12.49 -7.94
N LYS A 26 7.15 -13.78 -7.60
CA LYS A 26 7.87 -14.25 -6.43
C LYS A 26 9.33 -14.48 -6.82
N VAL A 27 10.25 -13.82 -6.13
CA VAL A 27 11.67 -13.78 -6.48
C VAL A 27 12.57 -14.02 -5.27
N ARG A 28 13.85 -14.31 -5.56
CA ARG A 28 14.96 -14.12 -4.63
C ARG A 28 15.74 -12.88 -5.02
N LEU A 29 16.01 -12.03 -4.03
CA LEU A 29 16.83 -10.83 -4.18
C LEU A 29 18.31 -11.13 -3.91
N GLY A 30 19.21 -10.25 -4.38
CA GLY A 30 20.66 -10.40 -4.26
C GLY A 30 21.21 -10.47 -2.82
N ASN A 31 20.41 -10.08 -1.84
CA ASN A 31 20.71 -10.27 -0.41
C ASN A 31 20.23 -11.63 0.13
N GLY A 32 19.68 -12.50 -0.72
CA GLY A 32 19.14 -13.82 -0.38
C GLY A 32 17.71 -13.84 0.17
N GLU A 33 17.05 -12.68 0.33
CA GLU A 33 15.67 -12.62 0.80
C GLU A 33 14.67 -12.95 -0.32
N GLU A 34 13.55 -13.58 0.04
CA GLU A 34 12.42 -13.76 -0.87
C GLU A 34 11.50 -12.54 -0.85
N ALA A 35 10.98 -12.15 -2.00
CA ALA A 35 10.11 -10.99 -2.15
C ALA A 35 9.01 -11.20 -3.19
N ILE A 36 7.96 -10.40 -3.08
CA ILE A 36 6.95 -10.18 -4.10
C ILE A 36 7.31 -8.91 -4.85
N VAL A 37 7.47 -9.02 -6.16
CA VAL A 37 7.94 -7.93 -7.03
C VAL A 37 6.85 -7.51 -8.00
N LYS A 38 6.54 -6.22 -8.02
CA LYS A 38 5.71 -5.56 -9.03
C LYS A 38 6.63 -4.84 -10.00
N TYR A 39 6.51 -5.13 -11.28
CA TYR A 39 7.40 -4.71 -12.35
C TYR A 39 6.78 -3.62 -13.23
N PRO A 40 7.59 -2.87 -14.00
CA PRO A 40 7.12 -1.86 -14.94
C PRO A 40 6.22 -2.45 -16.03
N ASN A 41 5.37 -1.62 -16.61
CA ASN A 41 4.48 -1.98 -17.73
C ASN A 41 3.61 -3.22 -17.47
N ASN A 42 3.30 -3.49 -16.19
CA ASN A 42 2.36 -4.54 -15.83
C ASN A 42 0.92 -4.19 -16.25
N ASN A 43 0.00 -5.15 -16.12
CA ASN A 43 -1.41 -5.00 -16.52
C ASN A 43 -2.15 -3.81 -15.87
N CYS A 44 -1.67 -3.33 -14.73
CA CYS A 44 -2.24 -2.17 -14.00
C CYS A 44 -1.56 -0.84 -14.35
N GLY A 45 -0.43 -0.88 -15.09
CA GLY A 45 0.36 0.29 -15.41
C GLY A 45 1.40 0.64 -14.33
N ASN A 46 2.21 1.67 -14.62
CA ASN A 46 3.36 2.05 -13.78
C ASN A 46 2.96 2.76 -12.49
N GLN A 47 1.75 3.32 -12.42
CA GLN A 47 1.24 4.01 -11.23
C GLN A 47 1.15 3.09 -10.00
N VAL A 48 1.00 1.79 -10.19
CA VAL A 48 0.98 0.82 -9.08
C VAL A 48 2.29 0.85 -8.28
N LEU A 49 3.44 1.05 -8.95
CA LEU A 49 4.74 1.13 -8.30
C LEU A 49 4.84 2.37 -7.41
N LEU A 50 4.34 3.52 -7.91
CA LEU A 50 4.27 4.76 -7.15
C LEU A 50 3.34 4.63 -5.93
N ASN A 51 2.17 4.04 -6.13
CA ASN A 51 1.17 3.84 -5.07
C ASN A 51 1.72 2.97 -3.93
N GLU A 52 2.27 1.79 -4.27
CA GLU A 52 2.88 0.89 -3.29
C GLU A 52 3.97 1.57 -2.48
N PHE A 53 4.86 2.28 -3.18
CA PHE A 53 5.98 2.94 -2.52
C PHE A 53 5.54 4.09 -1.62
N VAL A 54 4.70 5.00 -2.13
CA VAL A 54 4.22 6.16 -1.37
C VAL A 54 3.39 5.73 -0.18
N CYS A 55 2.44 4.80 -0.38
CA CYS A 55 1.59 4.30 0.71
C CYS A 55 2.39 3.49 1.73
N GLY A 56 3.36 2.68 1.29
CA GLY A 56 4.26 1.96 2.18
C GLY A 56 5.08 2.91 3.07
N CYS A 57 5.62 3.99 2.50
CA CYS A 57 6.33 5.02 3.26
C CYS A 57 5.42 5.72 4.29
N ILE A 58 4.20 6.08 3.91
CA ILE A 58 3.23 6.68 4.84
C ILE A 58 2.87 5.69 5.94
N ALA A 59 2.58 4.42 5.59
CA ALA A 59 2.24 3.37 6.56
C ALA A 59 3.35 3.20 7.61
N GLN A 60 4.62 3.19 7.21
CA GLN A 60 5.76 3.13 8.13
C GLN A 60 5.83 4.37 9.05
N GLU A 61 5.55 5.56 8.53
CA GLU A 61 5.62 6.81 9.31
C GLU A 61 4.54 6.90 10.38
N ILE A 62 3.42 6.19 10.19
CA ILE A 62 2.29 6.15 11.11
C ILE A 62 2.18 4.82 11.87
N ASP A 63 3.25 4.02 11.94
CA ASP A 63 3.31 2.73 12.64
C ASP A 63 2.21 1.73 12.23
N ILE A 64 1.91 1.63 10.94
CA ILE A 64 1.17 0.49 10.39
C ILE A 64 2.19 -0.55 9.92
N ASN A 65 2.02 -1.80 10.38
CA ASN A 65 2.87 -2.87 9.93
C ASN A 65 2.63 -3.17 8.45
N VAL A 66 3.66 -2.95 7.65
CA VAL A 66 3.76 -3.37 6.25
C VAL A 66 5.04 -4.21 6.11
N PRO A 67 5.09 -5.24 5.25
CA PRO A 67 6.33 -5.96 5.03
C PRO A 67 7.45 -4.99 4.65
N PRO A 68 8.70 -5.24 5.02
CA PRO A 68 9.83 -4.48 4.51
C PRO A 68 9.78 -4.40 2.99
N PHE A 69 9.95 -3.22 2.43
CA PHE A 69 9.84 -2.98 0.99
C PHE A 69 10.94 -2.05 0.49
N GLY A 70 11.08 -1.98 -0.81
CA GLY A 70 12.05 -1.12 -1.46
C GLY A 70 12.00 -1.21 -2.97
N VAL A 71 13.14 -0.92 -3.59
CA VAL A 71 13.34 -0.94 -5.04
C VAL A 71 14.35 -2.01 -5.39
N CYS A 72 14.04 -2.81 -6.41
CA CYS A 72 14.97 -3.79 -6.97
C CYS A 72 15.05 -3.67 -8.49
N GLN A 73 16.14 -4.16 -9.04
CA GLN A 73 16.40 -4.23 -10.49
C GLN A 73 16.03 -5.62 -11.01
N LEU A 74 15.11 -5.68 -11.96
CA LEU A 74 14.82 -6.85 -12.77
C LEU A 74 15.51 -6.65 -14.12
N SER A 75 16.48 -7.49 -14.44
CA SER A 75 17.27 -7.34 -15.66
C SER A 75 16.63 -8.01 -16.88
N ASP A 76 17.03 -7.56 -18.07
CA ASP A 76 16.61 -8.13 -19.35
C ASP A 76 17.00 -9.63 -19.43
N GLU A 77 18.20 -9.98 -18.96
CA GLU A 77 18.69 -11.35 -18.97
C GLU A 77 17.80 -12.29 -18.15
N ILE A 78 17.25 -11.82 -17.02
CA ILE A 78 16.32 -12.61 -16.22
C ILE A 78 14.99 -12.74 -16.96
N ILE A 79 14.45 -11.66 -17.52
CA ILE A 79 13.19 -11.69 -18.28
C ILE A 79 13.27 -12.71 -19.43
N GLU A 80 14.39 -12.75 -20.16
CA GLU A 80 14.60 -13.69 -21.28
C GLU A 80 14.59 -15.17 -20.85
N THR A 81 14.79 -15.47 -19.55
CA THR A 81 14.73 -16.84 -19.02
C THR A 81 13.33 -17.26 -18.58
N LEU A 82 12.38 -16.34 -18.51
CA LEU A 82 11.04 -16.61 -17.99
C LEU A 82 10.17 -17.36 -19.02
N PRO A 83 9.17 -18.13 -18.56
CA PRO A 83 8.24 -18.80 -19.45
C PRO A 83 7.51 -17.82 -20.36
N TYR A 84 7.49 -18.10 -21.66
CA TYR A 84 6.83 -17.26 -22.67
C TYR A 84 5.34 -17.04 -22.39
N GLU A 85 4.68 -18.04 -21.81
CA GLU A 85 3.26 -17.98 -21.41
C GLU A 85 2.94 -16.93 -20.33
N TRP A 86 3.95 -16.40 -19.63
CA TRP A 86 3.75 -15.30 -18.67
C TRP A 86 3.54 -13.96 -19.37
N GLY A 87 3.89 -13.87 -20.66
CA GLY A 87 3.67 -12.67 -21.46
C GLY A 87 4.52 -11.49 -21.05
N LEU A 88 5.67 -11.75 -20.43
CA LEU A 88 6.66 -10.74 -20.07
C LEU A 88 7.70 -10.60 -21.18
N ASP A 89 8.16 -9.37 -21.39
CA ASP A 89 9.21 -9.03 -22.32
C ASP A 89 10.15 -7.96 -21.74
N VAL A 90 11.12 -7.51 -22.50
CA VAL A 90 12.14 -6.54 -22.06
C VAL A 90 11.53 -5.19 -21.61
N GLU A 91 10.32 -4.86 -22.01
CA GLU A 91 9.64 -3.66 -21.53
C GLU A 91 9.21 -3.78 -20.06
N ASN A 92 9.15 -5.01 -19.52
CA ASN A 92 8.86 -5.28 -18.12
C ASN A 92 10.13 -5.29 -17.24
N ALA A 93 11.32 -5.24 -17.83
CA ALA A 93 12.57 -5.07 -17.11
C ALA A 93 12.73 -3.64 -16.57
N GLY A 94 13.60 -3.48 -15.58
CA GLY A 94 13.89 -2.18 -14.99
C GLY A 94 13.73 -2.14 -13.48
N LEU A 95 13.57 -0.94 -12.94
CA LEU A 95 13.34 -0.75 -11.51
C LEU A 95 11.93 -1.17 -11.12
N CYS A 96 11.84 -2.09 -10.18
CA CYS A 96 10.63 -2.70 -9.67
C CYS A 96 10.40 -2.29 -8.20
N PHE A 97 9.15 -2.29 -7.76
CA PHE A 97 8.82 -2.29 -6.35
C PHE A 97 8.89 -3.72 -5.81
N PHE A 98 9.55 -3.92 -4.67
CA PHE A 98 9.48 -5.19 -3.97
C PHE A 98 8.89 -5.03 -2.55
N SER A 99 8.18 -6.05 -2.12
CA SER A 99 7.73 -6.25 -0.74
C SER A 99 8.27 -7.60 -0.27
N LYS A 100 8.98 -7.62 0.87
CA LYS A 100 9.56 -8.86 1.42
C LYS A 100 8.47 -9.90 1.66
N LEU A 101 8.70 -11.13 1.23
CA LEU A 101 7.76 -12.22 1.46
C LEU A 101 7.74 -12.60 2.95
N ILE A 102 6.58 -12.55 3.56
CA ILE A 102 6.33 -13.09 4.90
C ILE A 102 6.03 -14.58 4.75
N THR A 103 7.06 -15.42 4.86
CA THR A 103 6.99 -16.85 4.53
C THR A 103 6.08 -17.67 5.45
N SER A 104 5.94 -17.25 6.72
CA SER A 104 5.08 -17.92 7.70
C SER A 104 3.82 -17.09 7.93
N SER A 105 3.05 -16.85 6.89
CA SER A 105 1.83 -16.04 7.00
C SER A 105 0.57 -16.83 6.65
N ILE A 106 -0.55 -16.40 7.26
CA ILE A 106 -1.89 -16.89 6.97
C ILE A 106 -2.83 -15.70 6.69
N PRO A 107 -3.88 -15.88 5.87
CA PRO A 107 -4.84 -14.81 5.59
C PRO A 107 -5.64 -14.44 6.84
N VAL A 108 -6.09 -13.18 6.89
CA VAL A 108 -6.97 -12.67 7.96
C VAL A 108 -8.40 -13.08 7.68
N THR A 109 -8.98 -13.87 8.59
CA THR A 109 -10.39 -14.27 8.60
C THR A 109 -10.92 -14.19 10.03
N PHE A 110 -12.22 -14.30 10.22
CA PHE A 110 -12.81 -14.41 11.58
C PHE A 110 -12.20 -15.56 12.39
N GLY A 111 -11.87 -16.68 11.75
CA GLY A 111 -11.27 -17.84 12.41
C GLY A 111 -9.81 -17.64 12.78
N THR A 112 -9.01 -17.11 11.85
CA THR A 112 -7.57 -16.92 12.06
C THR A 112 -7.25 -15.71 12.93
N LEU A 113 -8.15 -14.73 13.04
CA LEU A 113 -7.94 -13.53 13.85
C LEU A 113 -7.72 -13.83 15.34
N SER A 114 -8.23 -14.97 15.82
CA SER A 114 -8.07 -15.40 17.22
C SER A 114 -6.62 -15.63 17.64
N VAL A 115 -5.73 -15.96 16.69
CA VAL A 115 -4.30 -16.19 16.97
C VAL A 115 -3.46 -14.92 16.99
N VAL A 116 -4.01 -13.78 16.58
CA VAL A 116 -3.27 -12.52 16.57
C VAL A 116 -2.94 -12.08 18.00
N ASP A 117 -1.69 -11.74 18.24
CA ASP A 117 -1.20 -11.17 19.50
C ASP A 117 -0.30 -9.97 19.16
N ASP A 118 -0.90 -8.96 18.56
CA ASP A 118 -0.22 -7.75 18.10
C ASP A 118 -0.66 -6.53 18.93
N PRO A 119 0.09 -6.15 19.98
CA PRO A 119 -0.26 -5.01 20.81
C PRO A 119 -0.04 -3.66 20.10
N SER A 120 0.67 -3.65 18.98
CA SER A 120 0.91 -2.43 18.20
C SER A 120 -0.22 -2.14 17.21
N PHE A 121 -1.03 -3.15 16.89
CA PHE A 121 -2.12 -2.99 15.93
C PHE A 121 -3.22 -2.09 16.48
N ASN A 122 -3.59 -1.09 15.69
CA ASN A 122 -4.66 -0.14 16.00
C ASN A 122 -5.64 -0.07 14.83
N LEU A 123 -6.87 -0.59 15.02
CA LEU A 123 -7.90 -0.61 13.99
C LEU A 123 -8.34 0.80 13.58
N ALA A 124 -8.42 1.74 14.51
CA ALA A 124 -8.76 3.12 14.16
C ALA A 124 -7.70 3.75 13.26
N ARG A 125 -6.42 3.48 13.53
CA ARG A 125 -5.30 3.94 12.68
C ARG A 125 -5.41 3.38 11.27
N LEU A 126 -5.68 2.09 11.11
CA LEU A 126 -5.87 1.46 9.80
C LEU A 126 -7.03 2.07 9.03
N ILE A 127 -8.19 2.28 9.68
CA ILE A 127 -9.36 2.91 9.06
C ILE A 127 -9.03 4.33 8.60
N VAL A 128 -8.38 5.14 9.44
CA VAL A 128 -7.99 6.51 9.09
C VAL A 128 -6.96 6.52 7.94
N PHE A 129 -6.01 5.59 7.95
CA PHE A 129 -5.05 5.43 6.85
C PHE A 129 -5.75 5.10 5.53
N ASP A 130 -6.66 4.11 5.52
CA ASP A 130 -7.42 3.77 4.32
C ASP A 130 -8.24 4.97 3.79
N HIS A 131 -8.73 5.84 4.69
CA HIS A 131 -9.38 7.08 4.29
C HIS A 131 -8.39 8.13 3.77
N LEU A 132 -7.18 8.23 4.34
CA LEU A 132 -6.15 9.15 3.87
C LEU A 132 -5.75 8.84 2.42
N ILE A 133 -5.54 7.57 2.09
CA ILE A 133 -5.12 7.13 0.76
C ILE A 133 -6.30 6.74 -0.15
N CYS A 134 -7.55 6.86 0.34
CA CYS A 134 -8.76 6.41 -0.35
C CYS A 134 -8.69 4.95 -0.81
N ASN A 135 -8.24 4.06 0.08
CA ASN A 135 -8.19 2.63 -0.18
C ASN A 135 -9.59 1.99 0.00
N ARG A 136 -10.12 1.39 -1.06
CA ARG A 136 -11.41 0.67 -1.05
C ARG A 136 -11.25 -0.84 -1.23
N GLU A 137 -10.01 -1.32 -1.12
CA GLU A 137 -9.68 -2.73 -1.34
C GLU A 137 -9.09 -3.40 -0.10
N ARG A 138 -9.49 -2.98 1.10
CA ARG A 138 -9.10 -3.64 2.35
C ARG A 138 -9.94 -4.91 2.55
N HIS A 139 -9.57 -5.97 1.89
CA HIS A 139 -10.21 -7.29 1.97
C HIS A 139 -9.24 -8.35 2.54
N ASP A 140 -9.68 -9.59 2.62
CA ASP A 140 -8.94 -10.71 3.21
C ASP A 140 -7.64 -11.07 2.46
N GLY A 141 -7.53 -10.75 1.17
CA GLY A 141 -6.29 -10.85 0.39
C GLY A 141 -5.26 -9.74 0.68
N ASN A 142 -5.67 -8.62 1.30
CA ASN A 142 -4.81 -7.45 1.53
C ASN A 142 -4.42 -7.26 3.01
N MET A 143 -4.63 -8.32 3.82
CA MET A 143 -4.16 -8.41 5.20
C MET A 143 -3.64 -9.82 5.47
N ILE A 144 -2.49 -9.93 6.15
CA ILE A 144 -1.91 -11.22 6.54
C ILE A 144 -1.52 -11.22 8.02
N ILE A 145 -1.50 -12.40 8.62
CA ILE A 145 -0.97 -12.63 9.96
C ILE A 145 0.36 -13.34 9.81
N GLU A 146 1.45 -12.72 10.24
CA GLU A 146 2.73 -13.39 10.39
C GLU A 146 2.71 -14.29 11.63
N MET A 147 3.03 -15.56 11.44
CA MET A 147 3.10 -16.56 12.52
C MET A 147 4.53 -16.59 13.09
N GLY A 148 4.77 -15.80 14.13
CA GLY A 148 6.07 -15.69 14.80
C GLY A 148 6.29 -16.73 15.90
N LYS A 149 7.52 -16.86 16.39
CA LYS A 149 7.87 -17.79 17.49
C LYS A 149 7.38 -17.34 18.89
N GLY A 150 6.73 -16.21 19.00
CA GLY A 150 6.28 -15.69 20.30
C GLY A 150 5.15 -14.68 20.17
N GLN A 151 4.98 -14.10 19.02
CA GLN A 151 3.97 -13.08 18.77
C GLN A 151 3.55 -13.13 17.30
N ASN A 152 2.25 -12.96 17.04
CA ASN A 152 1.68 -13.01 15.70
C ASN A 152 1.21 -11.61 15.31
N TYR A 153 1.86 -11.03 14.31
CA TYR A 153 1.64 -9.65 13.87
C TYR A 153 0.69 -9.56 12.67
N LEU A 154 -0.11 -8.51 12.65
CA LEU A 154 -0.92 -8.14 11.49
C LEU A 154 -0.11 -7.23 10.55
N TYR A 155 -0.13 -7.57 9.26
CA TYR A 155 0.43 -6.74 8.20
C TYR A 155 -0.64 -6.32 7.21
N ALA A 156 -0.63 -5.05 6.84
CA ALA A 156 -1.36 -4.54 5.69
C ALA A 156 -0.48 -4.66 4.44
N ILE A 157 -1.03 -5.20 3.37
CA ILE A 157 -0.32 -5.39 2.09
C ILE A 157 -1.14 -4.87 0.94
N ASP A 158 -0.53 -4.76 -0.24
CA ASP A 158 -1.14 -4.38 -1.51
C ASP A 158 -1.86 -3.01 -1.47
N HIS A 159 -1.08 -1.95 -1.49
CA HIS A 159 -1.56 -0.57 -1.55
C HIS A 159 -1.49 -0.02 -2.99
N GLY A 160 -1.43 -0.88 -3.99
CA GLY A 160 -1.31 -0.50 -5.38
C GLY A 160 -2.52 0.26 -5.93
N THR A 161 -3.70 0.00 -5.37
CA THR A 161 -4.96 0.64 -5.78
C THR A 161 -5.40 1.67 -4.74
N ILE A 162 -5.28 2.95 -5.07
CA ILE A 162 -5.66 4.07 -4.21
C ILE A 162 -6.52 5.08 -4.96
N PHE A 163 -7.16 5.99 -4.23
CA PHE A 163 -8.12 6.96 -4.76
C PHE A 163 -9.32 6.31 -5.47
N THR A 164 -10.18 7.13 -6.03
CA THR A 164 -11.34 6.64 -6.78
C THR A 164 -10.98 6.16 -8.17
N THR A 165 -9.82 6.57 -8.67
CA THR A 165 -9.28 6.22 -9.98
C THR A 165 -8.47 4.91 -10.00
N GLY A 166 -8.16 4.38 -8.83
CA GLY A 166 -7.41 3.13 -8.70
C GLY A 166 -5.97 3.23 -9.20
N VAL A 167 -5.58 2.33 -10.12
CA VAL A 167 -4.21 2.26 -10.66
C VAL A 167 -4.02 3.03 -11.98
N ARG A 168 -5.10 3.51 -12.58
CA ARG A 168 -5.06 4.23 -13.88
C ARG A 168 -5.50 5.66 -13.69
N TYR A 169 -4.57 6.50 -13.32
CA TYR A 169 -4.80 7.92 -13.19
C TYR A 169 -3.82 8.71 -14.05
N ASP A 170 -4.28 9.86 -14.49
CA ASP A 170 -3.54 10.91 -15.16
C ASP A 170 -3.58 12.20 -14.30
N ALA A 171 -2.92 13.23 -14.79
CA ALA A 171 -2.89 14.52 -14.13
C ALA A 171 -4.29 15.11 -13.88
N ARG A 172 -5.25 14.86 -14.78
CA ARG A 172 -6.62 15.37 -14.67
C ARG A 172 -7.41 14.62 -13.59
N SER A 173 -7.33 13.30 -13.55
CA SER A 173 -8.03 12.50 -12.56
C SER A 173 -7.50 12.76 -11.14
N LEU A 174 -6.18 12.95 -10.95
CA LEU A 174 -5.62 13.37 -9.67
C LEU A 174 -6.10 14.77 -9.24
N GLN A 175 -6.38 15.67 -10.19
CA GLN A 175 -6.98 16.98 -9.88
C GLN A 175 -8.45 16.84 -9.40
N GLU A 176 -9.17 15.82 -9.81
CA GLU A 176 -10.50 15.52 -9.27
C GLU A 176 -10.44 15.00 -7.83
N GLU A 177 -9.40 14.25 -7.46
CA GLU A 177 -9.25 13.66 -6.12
C GLU A 177 -9.11 14.70 -4.99
N ILE A 178 -8.76 15.95 -5.31
CA ILE A 178 -8.69 17.04 -4.33
C ILE A 178 -10.02 17.76 -4.10
N LYS A 179 -11.09 17.40 -4.83
CA LYS A 179 -12.42 17.97 -4.63
C LYS A 179 -13.10 17.36 -3.40
N ASP A 180 -13.88 18.14 -2.69
CA ASP A 180 -14.59 17.70 -1.48
C ASP A 180 -15.44 16.44 -1.72
N THR A 181 -16.07 16.30 -2.89
CA THR A 181 -16.85 15.12 -3.26
C THR A 181 -16.04 13.82 -3.30
N ARG A 182 -14.71 13.92 -3.48
CA ARG A 182 -13.79 12.77 -3.46
C ARG A 182 -13.11 12.62 -2.11
N ILE A 183 -12.75 13.73 -1.47
CA ILE A 183 -12.17 13.72 -0.13
C ILE A 183 -13.13 13.09 0.88
N PHE A 184 -14.42 13.44 0.81
CA PHE A 184 -15.47 12.92 1.70
C PHE A 184 -16.24 11.73 1.10
N ASP A 185 -15.54 10.85 0.35
CA ASP A 185 -16.14 9.64 -0.20
C ASP A 185 -16.53 8.65 0.90
N SER A 186 -17.83 8.46 1.11
CA SER A 186 -18.38 7.53 2.09
C SER A 186 -18.24 6.06 1.69
N SER A 187 -17.93 5.77 0.41
CA SER A 187 -17.82 4.40 -0.09
C SER A 187 -16.65 3.60 0.51
N ILE A 188 -15.66 4.27 1.11
CA ILE A 188 -14.50 3.61 1.73
C ILE A 188 -14.95 2.68 2.86
N MET A 189 -15.85 3.15 3.74
CA MET A 189 -16.37 2.33 4.83
C MET A 189 -17.15 1.12 4.32
N SER A 190 -18.03 1.31 3.36
CA SER A 190 -18.84 0.22 2.80
C SER A 190 -18.02 -0.78 1.97
N ALA A 191 -17.03 -0.32 1.22
CA ALA A 191 -16.15 -1.18 0.44
C ALA A 191 -15.31 -2.11 1.33
N ASN A 192 -14.86 -1.59 2.47
CA ASN A 192 -14.00 -2.32 3.43
C ASN A 192 -14.78 -2.96 4.59
N GLU A 193 -16.11 -2.90 4.57
CA GLU A 193 -16.99 -3.26 5.71
C GLU A 193 -16.70 -4.67 6.24
N LYS A 194 -16.57 -5.67 5.36
CA LYS A 194 -16.33 -7.06 5.73
C LYS A 194 -15.05 -7.19 6.57
N MET A 195 -13.95 -6.56 6.13
CA MET A 195 -12.68 -6.62 6.83
C MET A 195 -12.72 -5.82 8.13
N TYR A 196 -13.29 -4.61 8.11
CA TYR A 196 -13.40 -3.81 9.33
C TYR A 196 -14.27 -4.50 10.40
N LYS A 197 -15.38 -5.16 10.02
CA LYS A 197 -16.18 -5.98 10.95
C LYS A 197 -15.39 -7.17 11.48
N CYS A 198 -14.62 -7.84 10.63
CA CYS A 198 -13.74 -8.91 11.04
C CYS A 198 -12.74 -8.42 12.11
N LEU A 199 -12.00 -7.36 11.83
CA LEU A 199 -11.02 -6.80 12.77
C LEU A 199 -11.67 -6.27 14.05
N ALA A 200 -12.85 -5.64 13.95
CA ALA A 200 -13.60 -5.13 15.11
C ALA A 200 -14.11 -6.24 16.05
N SER A 201 -14.17 -7.50 15.60
CA SER A 201 -14.50 -8.62 16.48
C SER A 201 -13.42 -8.89 17.53
N ARG A 202 -12.21 -8.40 17.34
CA ARG A 202 -11.07 -8.56 18.26
C ARG A 202 -10.51 -7.23 18.77
N PHE A 203 -10.46 -6.20 17.93
CA PHE A 203 -9.80 -4.94 18.25
C PHE A 203 -10.84 -3.84 18.48
N ALA A 204 -10.75 -3.22 19.65
CA ALA A 204 -11.63 -2.09 19.96
C ALA A 204 -11.32 -0.89 19.04
N CYS A 205 -12.38 -0.20 18.63
CA CYS A 205 -12.29 1.02 17.85
C CYS A 205 -13.35 2.00 18.30
N SER A 206 -13.01 2.91 19.18
CA SER A 206 -13.94 3.95 19.66
C SER A 206 -13.94 5.19 18.75
N ASN A 207 -14.99 6.02 18.85
CA ASN A 207 -15.02 7.30 18.17
C ASN A 207 -13.88 8.23 18.62
N GLN A 208 -13.57 8.22 19.93
CA GLN A 208 -12.45 8.98 20.49
C GLN A 208 -11.11 8.52 19.88
N GLU A 209 -10.94 7.22 19.67
CA GLU A 209 -9.72 6.70 19.05
C GLU A 209 -9.62 7.12 17.58
N ILE A 210 -10.71 7.13 16.80
CA ILE A 210 -10.74 7.68 15.43
C ILE A 210 -10.28 9.14 15.41
N GLU A 211 -10.87 9.99 16.27
CA GLU A 211 -10.48 11.41 16.36
C GLU A 211 -9.01 11.59 16.73
N LYS A 212 -8.52 10.77 17.69
CA LYS A 212 -7.12 10.77 18.10
C LYS A 212 -6.21 10.39 16.95
N GLN A 213 -6.51 9.28 16.26
CA GLN A 213 -5.70 8.80 15.14
C GLN A 213 -5.69 9.78 13.97
N CYS A 214 -6.78 10.48 13.68
CA CYS A 214 -6.79 11.56 12.69
C CYS A 214 -5.81 12.68 13.04
N LYS A 215 -5.76 13.11 14.32
CA LYS A 215 -4.83 14.15 14.77
C LYS A 215 -3.38 13.70 14.73
N GLU A 216 -3.10 12.47 15.19
CA GLU A 216 -1.76 11.89 15.16
C GLU A 216 -1.26 11.72 13.73
N MET A 217 -2.08 11.20 12.83
CA MET A 217 -1.74 11.02 11.41
C MET A 217 -1.53 12.35 10.70
N LYS A 218 -2.37 13.38 10.98
CA LYS A 218 -2.18 14.72 10.44
C LYS A 218 -0.85 15.35 10.84
N ALA A 219 -0.38 15.06 12.04
CA ALA A 219 0.91 15.54 12.53
C ALA A 219 2.09 14.73 11.97
N ALA A 220 1.93 13.40 11.82
CA ALA A 220 3.00 12.53 11.35
C ALA A 220 3.24 12.64 9.83
N VAL A 221 2.16 12.82 9.03
CA VAL A 221 2.25 12.96 7.57
C VAL A 221 2.32 14.44 7.19
N ASP A 222 3.32 15.13 7.67
CA ASP A 222 3.53 16.55 7.39
C ASP A 222 4.13 16.80 5.99
N ASP A 223 4.32 18.06 5.63
CA ASP A 223 4.84 18.44 4.32
C ASP A 223 6.30 18.01 4.13
N ASP A 224 7.08 17.94 5.21
CA ASP A 224 8.48 17.48 5.17
C ASP A 224 8.57 15.98 4.88
N ILE A 225 7.66 15.19 5.46
CA ILE A 225 7.55 13.75 5.19
C ILE A 225 7.12 13.52 3.74
N LEU A 226 6.08 14.20 3.27
CA LEU A 226 5.62 14.08 1.88
C LEU A 226 6.71 14.50 0.87
N LYS A 227 7.47 15.54 1.18
CA LYS A 227 8.63 15.95 0.39
C LYS A 227 9.72 14.87 0.36
N LYS A 228 10.08 14.30 1.51
CA LYS A 228 11.07 13.21 1.59
C LYS A 228 10.61 11.97 0.83
N ILE A 229 9.33 11.60 0.91
CA ILE A 229 8.76 10.49 0.13
C ILE A 229 8.96 10.75 -1.36
N LYS A 230 8.55 11.93 -1.84
CA LYS A 230 8.71 12.35 -3.23
C LYS A 230 10.17 12.28 -3.72
N GLU A 231 11.12 12.75 -2.90
CA GLU A 231 12.56 12.74 -3.21
C GLU A 231 13.17 11.33 -3.24
N ASN A 232 12.51 10.34 -2.65
CA ASN A 232 12.96 8.95 -2.64
C ASN A 232 12.30 8.08 -3.72
N VAL A 233 11.31 8.59 -4.46
CA VAL A 233 10.74 7.86 -5.61
C VAL A 233 11.79 7.77 -6.72
N PRO A 234 12.01 6.57 -7.31
CA PRO A 234 12.94 6.42 -8.43
C PRO A 234 12.60 7.32 -9.61
N ASN A 235 13.61 7.99 -10.16
CA ASN A 235 13.44 8.88 -11.31
C ASN A 235 12.89 8.16 -12.55
N GLU A 236 13.17 6.88 -12.69
CA GLU A 236 12.66 6.03 -13.78
C GLU A 236 11.15 5.92 -13.71
N TRP A 237 10.58 5.70 -12.52
CA TRP A 237 9.13 5.63 -12.35
C TRP A 237 8.44 6.97 -12.62
N ILE A 238 9.10 8.09 -12.26
CA ILE A 238 8.60 9.42 -12.55
C ILE A 238 8.60 9.68 -14.07
N LYS A 239 9.61 9.20 -14.79
CA LYS A 239 9.68 9.32 -16.26
C LYS A 239 8.67 8.44 -17.00
N MET A 240 8.32 7.30 -16.45
CA MET A 240 7.29 6.39 -16.99
C MET A 240 5.87 6.92 -16.79
N ALA A 241 5.67 7.76 -15.78
CA ALA A 241 4.43 8.48 -15.55
C ALA A 241 4.47 9.86 -16.26
N GLU A 242 3.36 10.60 -16.23
CA GLU A 242 3.38 12.01 -16.62
C GLU A 242 4.26 12.81 -15.63
N SER A 243 4.98 13.81 -16.15
CA SER A 243 6.04 14.52 -15.41
C SER A 243 5.64 15.12 -14.06
N ASP A 244 4.37 15.42 -13.85
CA ASP A 244 3.84 15.99 -12.60
C ASP A 244 3.01 15.00 -11.76
N THR A 245 2.98 13.72 -12.14
CA THR A 245 2.18 12.70 -11.46
C THR A 245 2.52 12.60 -9.98
N ILE A 246 3.79 12.50 -9.61
CA ILE A 246 4.19 12.40 -8.19
C ILE A 246 3.84 13.66 -7.39
N GLU A 247 3.96 14.84 -8.00
CA GLU A 247 3.56 16.10 -7.38
C GLU A 247 2.06 16.13 -7.08
N ARG A 248 1.24 15.70 -8.04
CA ARG A 248 -0.22 15.66 -7.90
C ARG A 248 -0.67 14.58 -6.94
N LEU A 249 -0.01 13.42 -6.95
CA LEU A 249 -0.26 12.34 -6.02
C LEU A 249 -0.04 12.80 -4.57
N THR A 250 1.12 13.39 -4.30
CA THR A 250 1.44 13.89 -2.95
C THR A 250 0.55 15.06 -2.55
N ASN A 251 0.16 15.92 -3.49
CA ASN A 251 -0.81 17.00 -3.23
C ASN A 251 -2.20 16.46 -2.89
N ALA A 252 -2.66 15.40 -3.56
CA ALA A 252 -3.95 14.79 -3.23
C ALA A 252 -3.94 14.20 -1.81
N ILE A 253 -2.85 13.54 -1.41
CA ILE A 253 -2.66 13.04 -0.03
C ILE A 253 -2.62 14.22 0.97
N CYS A 254 -1.88 15.29 0.66
CA CYS A 254 -1.81 16.50 1.47
C CYS A 254 -3.18 17.11 1.71
N LYS A 255 -4.01 17.25 0.67
CA LYS A 255 -5.37 17.79 0.78
C LYS A 255 -6.28 16.91 1.65
N ARG A 256 -6.17 15.58 1.55
CA ARG A 256 -6.92 14.65 2.40
C ARG A 256 -6.44 14.72 3.85
N ARG A 257 -5.11 14.77 4.08
CA ARG A 257 -4.51 14.97 5.40
C ARG A 257 -5.03 16.24 6.08
N ASP A 258 -5.08 17.36 5.35
CA ASP A 258 -5.57 18.62 5.90
C ASP A 258 -7.04 18.56 6.34
N LYS A 259 -7.81 17.63 5.75
CA LYS A 259 -9.22 17.38 6.03
C LYS A 259 -9.49 16.23 7.01
N LEU A 260 -8.46 15.64 7.64
CA LEU A 260 -8.63 14.49 8.52
C LEU A 260 -9.57 14.75 9.71
N ASP A 261 -9.62 15.97 10.23
CA ASP A 261 -10.56 16.32 11.31
C ASP A 261 -12.03 16.21 10.84
N GLU A 262 -12.32 16.59 9.59
CA GLU A 262 -13.66 16.47 8.98
C GLU A 262 -13.95 15.03 8.55
N ILE A 263 -12.93 14.30 8.06
CA ILE A 263 -13.00 12.87 7.71
C ILE A 263 -13.30 12.03 8.96
N ALA A 264 -12.78 12.38 10.14
CA ALA A 264 -13.15 11.73 11.39
C ALA A 264 -14.67 11.72 11.62
N GLY A 265 -15.31 12.88 11.41
CA GLY A 265 -16.77 12.99 11.49
C GLY A 265 -17.52 12.14 10.47
N LEU A 266 -16.97 11.98 9.25
CA LEU A 266 -17.51 11.07 8.23
C LEU A 266 -17.42 9.61 8.70
N ILE A 267 -16.23 9.14 9.10
CA ILE A 267 -16.02 7.78 9.59
C ILE A 267 -16.96 7.43 10.74
N ILE A 268 -17.10 8.35 11.71
CA ILE A 268 -17.95 8.13 12.89
C ILE A 268 -19.43 8.01 12.51
N ARG A 269 -19.90 8.76 11.52
CA ARG A 269 -21.29 8.66 11.01
C ARG A 269 -21.52 7.34 10.30
N GLU A 270 -20.63 6.97 9.37
CA GLU A 270 -20.77 5.74 8.58
C GLU A 270 -20.69 4.47 9.44
N ARG A 271 -19.96 4.47 10.55
CA ARG A 271 -19.89 3.34 11.50
C ARG A 271 -21.19 3.11 12.29
N ARG A 272 -22.11 4.08 12.32
CA ARG A 272 -23.39 3.96 13.03
C ARG A 272 -24.50 3.37 12.17
N ASN A 273 -24.31 3.35 10.86
CA ASN A 273 -25.23 2.80 9.88
C ASN A 273 -24.90 1.35 9.57
#